data_59029f50a10f0b5f364b34033a059c2c
#
_entry.id   59029f50a10f0b5f364b34033a059c2c
#
_cell.length_a   1.000
_cell.length_b   1.000
_cell.length_c   1.000
_cell.angle_alpha   90.00
_cell.angle_beta   90.00
_cell.angle_gamma   90.00
#
_symmetry.space_group_name_H-M   'P 1'
#
loop_
_entity.id
_entity.type
_entity.pdbx_description
1 polymer ?
#
loop_
_entity_poly.entity_id
_entity_poly.type
_entity_poly.pdbx_seq_one_letter_code
_entity_poly.pdbx_strand_id
1 'polypeptide(L)'
;KFSLKILFCKNCRSGQIKKIINRNILFEDYYYLSSVNKKLKEHFEKLALKIKKYNFVVDVGSNDGVLLEPLKKLNVKSIGIDPSINVGKIANDRGLETFIGFFNNKIIKKILKKYQKPDLIVASSVVTHLENPIQFSKDINSFLKKDGTLIIEIEYLQNFLNNLEFERFYFDRPFYYSANSINKLFKNVDMTLYDIEKINVHGGSLRCYIKNSVSQKITFRCKKILDDEKRNLSINAFKFYVNSVAHKKMTINQSFWITIFGKAAL
;
A
#
# COMPACT_ATOMS: atom_id res chain seq x y z
N LYS A 1 6.76 -17.63 20.80
CA LYS A 1 5.37 -17.13 20.70
C LYS A 1 5.45 -15.60 20.61
N PHE A 2 5.06 -15.00 19.47
CA PHE A 2 5.04 -13.54 19.31
C PHE A 2 3.64 -13.02 19.65
N SER A 3 3.56 -11.98 20.47
CA SER A 3 2.31 -11.29 20.77
C SER A 3 2.08 -10.21 19.73
N LEU A 4 1.01 -10.32 18.96
CA LEU A 4 0.59 -9.27 18.03
C LEU A 4 -0.12 -8.16 18.81
N LYS A 5 0.55 -7.00 18.96
CA LYS A 5 -0.01 -5.81 19.61
C LYS A 5 -0.21 -4.72 18.57
N ILE A 6 -1.44 -4.22 18.45
CA ILE A 6 -1.82 -3.14 17.53
C ILE A 6 -1.92 -1.84 18.32
N LEU A 7 -1.27 -0.80 17.83
CA LEU A 7 -1.32 0.58 18.34
C LEU A 7 -2.18 1.40 17.38
N PHE A 8 -3.05 2.25 17.90
CA PHE A 8 -3.81 3.21 17.09
C PHE A 8 -3.25 4.61 17.28
N CYS A 9 -2.85 5.25 16.19
CA CYS A 9 -2.37 6.63 16.21
C CYS A 9 -3.54 7.62 16.17
N LYS A 10 -3.73 8.38 17.25
CA LYS A 10 -4.78 9.42 17.34
C LYS A 10 -4.59 10.55 16.33
N ASN A 11 -3.35 10.81 15.91
CA ASN A 11 -2.99 11.95 15.07
C ASN A 11 -3.24 11.68 13.58
N CYS A 12 -2.77 10.52 13.06
CA CYS A 12 -2.94 10.16 11.65
C CYS A 12 -4.01 9.10 11.39
N ARG A 13 -4.58 8.49 12.44
CA ARG A 13 -5.58 7.42 12.36
C ARG A 13 -5.11 6.15 11.66
N SER A 14 -3.82 5.81 11.79
CA SER A 14 -3.28 4.52 11.36
C SER A 14 -3.30 3.51 12.50
N GLY A 15 -3.42 2.22 12.16
CA GLY A 15 -3.03 1.12 13.02
C GLY A 15 -1.55 0.77 12.80
N GLN A 16 -0.84 0.37 13.84
CA GLN A 16 0.58 -0.01 13.76
C GLN A 16 0.86 -1.22 14.63
N ILE A 17 1.71 -2.13 14.16
CA ILE A 17 2.22 -3.23 14.97
C ILE A 17 3.34 -2.71 15.87
N LYS A 18 3.29 -3.07 17.16
CA LYS A 18 4.32 -2.64 18.13
C LYS A 18 5.71 -3.20 17.81
N LYS A 19 5.80 -4.44 17.31
CA LYS A 19 7.07 -5.12 17.00
C LYS A 19 7.10 -5.50 15.53
N ILE A 20 7.95 -4.84 14.76
CA ILE A 20 8.16 -5.08 13.34
C ILE A 20 9.14 -6.25 13.15
N ILE A 21 8.85 -7.15 12.23
CA ILE A 21 9.75 -8.23 11.79
C ILE A 21 10.58 -7.72 10.62
N ASN A 22 11.85 -8.12 10.57
CA ASN A 22 12.74 -7.74 9.47
C ASN A 22 12.17 -8.22 8.13
N ARG A 23 11.98 -7.30 7.20
CA ARG A 23 11.38 -7.54 5.89
C ARG A 23 12.20 -8.49 5.00
N ASN A 24 13.51 -8.61 5.19
CA ASN A 24 14.34 -9.55 4.43
C ASN A 24 13.89 -11.00 4.68
N ILE A 25 13.57 -11.34 5.95
CA ILE A 25 13.07 -12.67 6.32
C ILE A 25 11.71 -12.97 5.66
N LEU A 26 10.90 -11.94 5.41
CA LEU A 26 9.52 -12.09 4.92
C LEU A 26 9.44 -12.12 3.38
N PHE A 27 10.35 -11.45 2.67
CA PHE A 27 10.18 -11.15 1.25
C PHE A 27 11.36 -11.55 0.35
N GLU A 28 12.48 -12.05 0.87
CA GLU A 28 13.63 -12.43 0.05
C GLU A 28 13.30 -13.65 -0.83
N ASP A 29 12.57 -14.62 -0.27
CA ASP A 29 12.00 -15.76 -1.00
C ASP A 29 10.49 -15.81 -0.72
N TYR A 30 9.70 -15.39 -1.72
CA TYR A 30 8.27 -15.20 -1.56
C TYR A 30 7.48 -16.20 -2.39
N TYR A 31 6.64 -16.99 -1.74
CA TYR A 31 5.93 -18.12 -2.37
C TYR A 31 4.63 -17.72 -3.08
N TYR A 32 4.09 -16.51 -2.85
CA TYR A 32 2.83 -16.09 -3.42
C TYR A 32 3.03 -15.48 -4.82
N LEU A 33 2.37 -16.07 -5.83
CA LEU A 33 2.31 -15.53 -7.19
C LEU A 33 0.97 -14.84 -7.41
N SER A 34 1.02 -13.55 -7.71
CA SER A 34 -0.20 -12.72 -7.88
C SER A 34 -1.00 -13.12 -9.12
N SER A 35 -0.34 -13.60 -10.17
CA SER A 35 -0.97 -13.99 -11.44
C SER A 35 -1.83 -15.25 -11.36
N VAL A 36 -1.66 -16.11 -10.34
CA VAL A 36 -2.49 -17.31 -10.16
C VAL A 36 -3.91 -16.99 -9.67
N ASN A 37 -4.11 -15.82 -9.07
CA ASN A 37 -5.42 -15.38 -8.61
C ASN A 37 -6.19 -14.67 -9.74
N LYS A 38 -7.21 -15.36 -10.31
CA LYS A 38 -8.01 -14.84 -11.42
C LYS A 38 -8.63 -13.47 -11.15
N LYS A 39 -9.21 -13.25 -9.95
CA LYS A 39 -9.83 -11.97 -9.60
C LYS A 39 -8.80 -10.84 -9.51
N LEU A 40 -7.60 -11.14 -9.02
CA LEU A 40 -6.52 -10.17 -8.94
C LEU A 40 -5.97 -9.84 -10.33
N LYS A 41 -5.85 -10.83 -11.21
CA LYS A 41 -5.48 -10.63 -12.62
C LYS A 41 -6.48 -9.71 -13.34
N GLU A 42 -7.78 -9.99 -13.23
CA GLU A 42 -8.85 -9.14 -13.80
C GLU A 42 -8.79 -7.70 -13.23
N HIS A 43 -8.47 -7.55 -11.95
CA HIS A 43 -8.29 -6.24 -11.31
C HIS A 43 -7.14 -5.45 -11.95
N PHE A 44 -5.98 -6.08 -12.15
CA PHE A 44 -4.82 -5.42 -12.76
C PHE A 44 -5.00 -5.17 -14.27
N GLU A 45 -5.74 -6.03 -14.99
CA GLU A 45 -6.14 -5.76 -16.37
C GLU A 45 -7.00 -4.48 -16.47
N LYS A 46 -7.99 -4.32 -15.58
CA LYS A 46 -8.80 -3.09 -15.49
C LYS A 46 -7.96 -1.87 -15.09
N LEU A 47 -7.00 -2.04 -14.18
CA LEU A 47 -6.09 -0.96 -13.81
C LEU A 47 -5.20 -0.57 -14.99
N ALA A 48 -4.63 -1.53 -15.73
CA ALA A 48 -3.81 -1.27 -16.91
C ALA A 48 -4.56 -0.46 -17.97
N LEU A 49 -5.83 -0.78 -18.24
CA LEU A 49 -6.68 0.00 -19.15
C LEU A 49 -6.88 1.44 -18.66
N LYS A 50 -7.03 1.66 -17.35
CA LYS A 50 -7.20 2.99 -16.75
C LYS A 50 -5.92 3.83 -16.85
N ILE A 51 -4.75 3.19 -16.78
CA ILE A 51 -3.45 3.88 -16.75
C ILE A 51 -2.69 3.85 -18.08
N LYS A 52 -3.25 3.27 -19.15
CA LYS A 52 -2.62 3.18 -20.48
C LYS A 52 -2.20 4.51 -21.11
N LYS A 53 -2.72 5.64 -20.60
CA LYS A 53 -2.38 6.98 -21.04
C LYS A 53 -1.01 7.50 -20.59
N TYR A 54 -0.37 6.82 -19.63
CA TYR A 54 0.95 7.20 -19.13
C TYR A 54 2.05 6.61 -20.02
N ASN A 55 3.11 7.39 -20.28
CA ASN A 55 4.18 6.98 -21.19
C ASN A 55 5.16 6.01 -20.53
N PHE A 56 5.41 6.17 -19.23
CA PHE A 56 6.32 5.28 -18.48
C PHE A 56 5.79 4.99 -17.08
N VAL A 57 5.54 3.72 -16.81
CA VAL A 57 4.98 3.22 -15.55
C VAL A 57 6.01 2.38 -14.80
N VAL A 58 6.16 2.61 -13.51
CA VAL A 58 6.94 1.76 -12.61
C VAL A 58 5.99 1.09 -11.62
N ASP A 59 6.04 -0.24 -11.54
CA ASP A 59 5.27 -1.04 -10.58
C ASP A 59 6.17 -1.47 -9.42
N VAL A 60 5.92 -0.94 -8.22
CA VAL A 60 6.66 -1.28 -7.01
C VAL A 60 5.94 -2.40 -6.27
N GLY A 61 6.66 -3.50 -5.98
CA GLY A 61 6.08 -4.76 -5.52
C GLY A 61 5.38 -5.49 -6.67
N SER A 62 6.04 -5.51 -7.83
CA SER A 62 5.45 -6.01 -9.09
C SER A 62 5.18 -7.51 -9.09
N ASN A 63 5.67 -8.23 -8.08
CA ASN A 63 5.54 -9.68 -7.96
C ASN A 63 5.96 -10.38 -9.28
N ASP A 64 5.23 -11.34 -9.76
CA ASP A 64 5.48 -12.06 -11.02
C ASP A 64 5.04 -11.29 -12.28
N GLY A 65 4.81 -9.96 -12.16
CA GLY A 65 4.49 -9.07 -13.27
C GLY A 65 3.01 -9.01 -13.63
N VAL A 66 2.12 -9.27 -12.68
CA VAL A 66 0.66 -9.30 -12.89
C VAL A 66 0.09 -8.01 -13.48
N LEU A 67 0.66 -6.83 -13.16
CA LEU A 67 0.32 -5.56 -13.80
C LEU A 67 1.17 -5.30 -15.06
N LEU A 68 2.43 -5.75 -15.08
CA LEU A 68 3.33 -5.49 -16.21
C LEU A 68 2.86 -6.20 -17.49
N GLU A 69 2.31 -7.41 -17.36
CA GLU A 69 1.81 -8.20 -18.51
C GLU A 69 0.71 -7.46 -19.29
N PRO A 70 -0.40 -7.02 -18.69
CA PRO A 70 -1.42 -6.26 -19.42
C PRO A 70 -0.91 -4.89 -19.93
N LEU A 71 0.03 -4.22 -19.22
CA LEU A 71 0.65 -2.98 -19.73
C LEU A 71 1.47 -3.25 -20.99
N LYS A 72 2.24 -4.35 -21.04
CA LYS A 72 2.98 -4.77 -22.23
C LYS A 72 2.05 -5.04 -23.41
N LYS A 73 0.91 -5.73 -23.19
CA LYS A 73 -0.11 -5.96 -24.22
C LYS A 73 -0.73 -4.67 -24.77
N LEU A 74 -0.78 -3.63 -23.94
CA LEU A 74 -1.26 -2.28 -24.31
C LEU A 74 -0.16 -1.36 -24.87
N ASN A 75 1.04 -1.88 -25.10
CA ASN A 75 2.22 -1.14 -25.56
C ASN A 75 2.61 0.03 -24.64
N VAL A 76 2.35 -0.09 -23.34
CA VAL A 76 2.79 0.88 -22.34
C VAL A 76 4.16 0.49 -21.83
N LYS A 77 5.14 1.41 -21.95
CA LYS A 77 6.47 1.21 -21.37
C LYS A 77 6.36 1.05 -19.86
N SER A 78 6.79 -0.10 -19.33
CA SER A 78 6.71 -0.38 -17.90
C SER A 78 7.86 -1.24 -17.40
N ILE A 79 8.23 -1.07 -16.14
CA ILE A 79 9.19 -1.90 -15.41
C ILE A 79 8.66 -2.22 -14.02
N GLY A 80 9.11 -3.35 -13.47
CA GLY A 80 8.81 -3.77 -12.11
C GLY A 80 10.00 -3.55 -11.16
N ILE A 81 9.68 -3.46 -9.88
CA ILE A 81 10.63 -3.54 -8.77
C ILE A 81 10.05 -4.51 -7.76
N ASP A 82 10.76 -5.59 -7.44
CA ASP A 82 10.33 -6.56 -6.44
C ASP A 82 11.52 -7.09 -5.63
N PRO A 83 11.43 -7.20 -4.30
CA PRO A 83 12.53 -7.71 -3.48
C PRO A 83 12.76 -9.22 -3.64
N SER A 84 11.76 -9.96 -4.06
CA SER A 84 11.79 -11.42 -4.08
C SER A 84 12.52 -11.95 -5.30
N ILE A 85 13.59 -12.70 -5.05
CA ILE A 85 14.50 -13.18 -6.11
C ILE A 85 13.78 -14.16 -7.03
N ASN A 86 13.06 -15.13 -6.45
CA ASN A 86 12.33 -16.15 -7.20
C ASN A 86 11.21 -15.54 -8.06
N VAL A 87 10.43 -14.64 -7.51
CA VAL A 87 9.26 -14.05 -8.19
C VAL A 87 9.72 -13.05 -9.27
N GLY A 88 10.70 -12.21 -8.96
CA GLY A 88 11.30 -11.29 -9.94
C GLY A 88 11.97 -12.01 -11.11
N LYS A 89 12.56 -13.19 -10.87
CA LYS A 89 13.09 -14.04 -11.93
C LYS A 89 11.98 -14.53 -12.86
N ILE A 90 10.86 -15.05 -12.31
CA ILE A 90 9.70 -15.47 -13.10
C ILE A 90 9.20 -14.33 -14.02
N ALA A 91 9.10 -13.09 -13.50
CA ALA A 91 8.72 -11.95 -14.30
C ALA A 91 9.70 -11.68 -15.44
N ASN A 92 11.01 -11.68 -15.16
CA ASN A 92 12.06 -11.46 -16.15
C ASN A 92 12.10 -12.55 -17.23
N ASP A 93 11.93 -13.82 -16.87
CA ASP A 93 11.89 -14.97 -17.81
C ASP A 93 10.69 -14.86 -18.78
N ARG A 94 9.62 -14.15 -18.38
CA ARG A 94 8.47 -13.80 -19.24
C ARG A 94 8.68 -12.52 -20.06
N GLY A 95 9.87 -11.92 -19.99
CA GLY A 95 10.20 -10.67 -20.67
C GLY A 95 9.48 -9.45 -20.09
N LEU A 96 9.20 -9.50 -18.78
CA LEU A 96 8.64 -8.39 -17.99
C LEU A 96 9.77 -7.82 -17.13
N GLU A 97 10.46 -6.78 -17.62
CA GLU A 97 11.65 -6.26 -16.97
C GLU A 97 11.39 -5.87 -15.51
N THR A 98 12.02 -6.59 -14.59
CA THR A 98 11.88 -6.39 -13.15
C THR A 98 13.25 -6.25 -12.49
N PHE A 99 13.44 -5.16 -11.76
CA PHE A 99 14.64 -4.91 -10.96
C PHE A 99 14.47 -5.59 -9.59
N ILE A 100 15.28 -6.62 -9.33
CA ILE A 100 15.22 -7.38 -8.08
C ILE A 100 15.87 -6.56 -6.96
N GLY A 101 15.10 -6.26 -5.91
CA GLY A 101 15.52 -5.55 -4.71
C GLY A 101 14.40 -4.70 -4.11
N PHE A 102 14.59 -4.31 -2.85
CA PHE A 102 13.66 -3.38 -2.19
C PHE A 102 13.70 -2.00 -2.84
N PHE A 103 12.54 -1.38 -3.00
CA PHE A 103 12.44 0.00 -3.46
C PHE A 103 13.17 0.93 -2.47
N ASN A 104 14.22 1.54 -2.94
CA ASN A 104 15.07 2.47 -2.20
C ASN A 104 15.97 3.26 -3.17
N ASN A 105 16.75 4.20 -2.65
CA ASN A 105 17.61 5.07 -3.44
C ASN A 105 18.66 4.29 -4.29
N LYS A 106 19.11 3.10 -3.84
CA LYS A 106 20.06 2.26 -4.62
C LYS A 106 19.41 1.74 -5.90
N ILE A 107 18.19 1.20 -5.82
CA ILE A 107 17.43 0.71 -6.98
C ILE A 107 17.03 1.88 -7.88
N ILE A 108 16.58 3.00 -7.32
CA ILE A 108 16.25 4.22 -8.08
C ILE A 108 17.44 4.68 -8.92
N LYS A 109 18.63 4.79 -8.34
CA LYS A 109 19.87 5.15 -9.06
C LYS A 109 20.19 4.16 -10.18
N LYS A 110 19.98 2.86 -9.98
CA LYS A 110 20.17 1.82 -11.00
C LYS A 110 19.21 2.02 -12.17
N ILE A 111 17.93 2.31 -11.89
CA ILE A 111 16.91 2.55 -12.91
C ILE A 111 17.22 3.82 -13.69
N LEU A 112 17.59 4.92 -13.01
CA LEU A 112 17.88 6.21 -13.65
C LEU A 112 19.15 6.21 -14.55
N LYS A 113 20.00 5.18 -14.48
CA LYS A 113 21.08 4.97 -15.47
C LYS A 113 20.54 4.51 -16.83
N LYS A 114 19.37 3.89 -16.88
CA LYS A 114 18.77 3.30 -18.08
C LYS A 114 17.49 4.03 -18.53
N TYR A 115 16.77 4.62 -17.59
CA TYR A 115 15.46 5.20 -17.80
C TYR A 115 15.36 6.61 -17.23
N GLN A 116 14.46 7.42 -17.81
CA GLN A 116 14.05 8.70 -17.21
C GLN A 116 13.15 8.44 -15.99
N LYS A 117 12.86 9.49 -15.23
CA LYS A 117 11.86 9.43 -14.15
C LYS A 117 10.49 9.03 -14.70
N PRO A 118 9.72 8.17 -14.00
CA PRO A 118 8.41 7.73 -14.47
C PRO A 118 7.36 8.82 -14.38
N ASP A 119 6.35 8.71 -15.26
CA ASP A 119 5.13 9.54 -15.19
C ASP A 119 4.14 9.01 -14.15
N LEU A 120 4.18 7.67 -13.94
CA LEU A 120 3.34 6.97 -12.99
C LEU A 120 4.16 5.96 -12.20
N ILE A 121 3.94 5.93 -10.90
CA ILE A 121 4.34 4.82 -10.04
C ILE A 121 3.08 4.16 -9.50
N VAL A 122 3.02 2.83 -9.52
CA VAL A 122 1.98 2.03 -8.87
C VAL A 122 2.63 1.29 -7.70
N ALA A 123 1.95 1.22 -6.56
CA ALA A 123 2.38 0.46 -5.38
C ALA A 123 1.14 -0.20 -4.75
N SER A 124 0.76 -1.36 -5.31
CA SER A 124 -0.43 -2.09 -4.87
C SER A 124 -0.07 -3.07 -3.76
N SER A 125 -0.70 -2.93 -2.59
CA SER A 125 -0.47 -3.77 -1.39
C SER A 125 0.98 -3.79 -0.87
N VAL A 126 1.77 -2.75 -1.16
CA VAL A 126 3.17 -2.63 -0.74
C VAL A 126 3.33 -1.80 0.52
N VAL A 127 2.61 -0.68 0.59
CA VAL A 127 2.85 0.34 1.63
C VAL A 127 2.58 -0.20 3.04
N THR A 128 1.68 -1.18 3.17
CA THR A 128 1.39 -1.89 4.42
C THR A 128 2.56 -2.72 4.96
N HIS A 129 3.49 -3.12 4.09
CA HIS A 129 4.65 -3.96 4.42
C HIS A 129 5.95 -3.17 4.68
N LEU A 130 5.90 -1.83 4.60
CA LEU A 130 7.08 -1.00 4.78
C LEU A 130 7.48 -0.88 6.26
N GLU A 131 8.77 -1.01 6.54
CA GLU A 131 9.33 -0.70 7.86
C GLU A 131 9.44 0.83 8.08
N ASN A 132 9.73 1.58 7.02
CA ASN A 132 9.88 3.03 7.06
C ASN A 132 9.07 3.71 5.93
N PRO A 133 7.78 3.98 6.15
CA PRO A 133 6.94 4.63 5.16
C PRO A 133 7.34 6.08 4.86
N ILE A 134 7.98 6.77 5.82
CA ILE A 134 8.46 8.15 5.62
C ILE A 134 9.60 8.15 4.60
N GLN A 135 10.57 7.23 4.72
CA GLN A 135 11.65 7.13 3.73
C GLN A 135 11.09 6.75 2.34
N PHE A 136 10.14 5.82 2.30
CA PHE A 136 9.45 5.47 1.06
C PHE A 136 8.80 6.69 0.39
N SER A 137 8.09 7.54 1.13
CA SER A 137 7.46 8.74 0.56
C SER A 137 8.49 9.73 0.00
N LYS A 138 9.64 9.90 0.65
CA LYS A 138 10.76 10.72 0.15
C LYS A 138 11.36 10.13 -1.13
N ASP A 139 11.57 8.82 -1.17
CA ASP A 139 12.12 8.12 -2.33
C ASP A 139 11.14 8.21 -3.52
N ILE A 140 9.84 8.07 -3.31
CA ILE A 140 8.79 8.28 -4.33
C ILE A 140 8.84 9.71 -4.87
N ASN A 141 8.84 10.73 -3.99
CA ASN A 141 8.88 12.14 -4.39
C ASN A 141 10.10 12.43 -5.27
N SER A 142 11.27 11.90 -4.89
CA SER A 142 12.52 12.12 -5.64
C SER A 142 12.56 11.40 -6.99
N PHE A 143 11.93 10.23 -7.09
CA PHE A 143 11.96 9.37 -8.28
C PHE A 143 10.88 9.72 -9.30
N LEU A 144 9.71 10.13 -8.87
CA LEU A 144 8.61 10.51 -9.74
C LEU A 144 8.90 11.83 -10.45
N LYS A 145 8.47 11.99 -11.70
CA LYS A 145 8.49 13.29 -12.39
C LYS A 145 7.73 14.35 -11.60
N LYS A 146 8.10 15.62 -11.78
CA LYS A 146 7.24 16.73 -11.38
C LYS A 146 5.87 16.55 -12.08
N ASP A 147 4.80 16.77 -11.36
CA ASP A 147 3.43 16.51 -11.82
C ASP A 147 3.14 15.05 -12.24
N GLY A 148 4.05 14.11 -11.91
CA GLY A 148 3.80 12.68 -12.02
C GLY A 148 2.75 12.21 -11.01
N THR A 149 2.24 11.01 -11.20
CA THR A 149 1.21 10.41 -10.33
C THR A 149 1.74 9.17 -9.62
N LEU A 150 1.41 9.03 -8.35
CA LEU A 150 1.55 7.79 -7.60
C LEU A 150 0.15 7.22 -7.38
N ILE A 151 -0.04 5.94 -7.66
CA ILE A 151 -1.23 5.17 -7.29
C ILE A 151 -0.82 4.19 -6.19
N ILE A 152 -1.52 4.25 -5.05
CA ILE A 152 -1.36 3.29 -3.97
C ILE A 152 -2.68 2.54 -3.79
N GLU A 153 -2.62 1.22 -3.66
CA GLU A 153 -3.75 0.42 -3.21
C GLU A 153 -3.43 -0.16 -1.84
N ILE A 154 -4.32 0.09 -0.88
CA ILE A 154 -4.18 -0.34 0.50
C ILE A 154 -5.48 -0.93 1.02
N GLU A 155 -5.38 -1.94 1.87
CA GLU A 155 -6.52 -2.42 2.64
C GLU A 155 -6.99 -1.32 3.59
N TYR A 156 -8.31 -1.12 3.69
CA TYR A 156 -8.88 0.02 4.37
C TYR A 156 -9.14 -0.26 5.85
N LEU A 157 -8.35 0.35 6.74
CA LEU A 157 -8.46 0.14 8.19
C LEU A 157 -9.89 0.35 8.72
N GLN A 158 -10.63 1.33 8.22
CA GLN A 158 -12.00 1.58 8.68
C GLN A 158 -12.93 0.39 8.42
N ASN A 159 -12.72 -0.35 7.30
CA ASN A 159 -13.50 -1.56 7.03
C ASN A 159 -13.22 -2.64 8.07
N PHE A 160 -11.95 -2.83 8.47
CA PHE A 160 -11.58 -3.81 9.50
C PHE A 160 -12.30 -3.54 10.81
N LEU A 161 -12.37 -2.26 11.20
CA LEU A 161 -13.04 -1.87 12.45
C LEU A 161 -14.55 -2.03 12.34
N ASN A 162 -15.16 -1.59 11.23
CA ASN A 162 -16.60 -1.65 11.03
C ASN A 162 -17.12 -3.09 10.92
N ASN A 163 -16.35 -3.97 10.26
CA ASN A 163 -16.74 -5.37 10.02
C ASN A 163 -16.23 -6.32 11.10
N LEU A 164 -15.49 -5.82 12.12
CA LEU A 164 -14.86 -6.62 13.17
C LEU A 164 -13.92 -7.71 12.61
N GLU A 165 -13.16 -7.38 11.55
CA GLU A 165 -12.24 -8.28 10.84
C GLU A 165 -10.89 -8.37 11.57
N PHE A 166 -10.85 -9.01 12.75
CA PHE A 166 -9.63 -9.10 13.58
C PHE A 166 -8.59 -10.05 13.01
N GLU A 167 -8.98 -11.01 12.19
CA GLU A 167 -8.12 -11.99 11.49
C GLU A 167 -7.25 -11.35 10.41
N ARG A 168 -7.51 -10.08 10.07
CA ARG A 168 -6.78 -9.35 9.04
C ARG A 168 -5.51 -8.65 9.55
N PHE A 169 -5.24 -8.74 10.85
CA PHE A 169 -3.99 -8.22 11.42
C PHE A 169 -2.91 -9.29 11.36
N TYR A 170 -1.84 -9.03 10.56
CA TYR A 170 -0.73 -9.95 10.31
C TYR A 170 0.61 -9.34 10.72
N PHE A 171 1.59 -10.19 11.01
CA PHE A 171 2.94 -9.76 11.39
C PHE A 171 3.77 -9.16 10.25
N ASP A 172 3.43 -9.48 9.01
CA ASP A 172 4.08 -8.96 7.81
C ASP A 172 3.59 -7.57 7.41
N ARG A 173 2.59 -7.03 8.12
CA ARG A 173 1.98 -5.72 7.88
C ARG A 173 2.18 -4.77 9.06
N PRO A 174 3.32 -4.04 9.10
CA PRO A 174 3.60 -3.08 10.16
C PRO A 174 2.55 -1.97 10.31
N PHE A 175 1.91 -1.57 9.19
CA PHE A 175 0.98 -0.45 9.16
C PHE A 175 -0.36 -0.80 8.51
N TYR A 176 -1.43 -0.28 9.12
CA TYR A 176 -2.81 -0.34 8.62
C TYR A 176 -3.28 1.09 8.40
N TYR A 177 -3.55 1.44 7.15
CA TYR A 177 -3.76 2.83 6.77
C TYR A 177 -5.23 3.21 6.71
N SER A 178 -5.48 4.48 7.02
CA SER A 178 -6.64 5.25 6.65
C SER A 178 -6.29 6.22 5.52
N ALA A 179 -7.29 6.83 4.87
CA ALA A 179 -7.05 7.89 3.88
C ALA A 179 -6.34 9.09 4.51
N ASN A 180 -6.70 9.45 5.76
CA ASN A 180 -6.03 10.53 6.49
C ASN A 180 -4.57 10.22 6.79
N SER A 181 -4.21 8.96 7.07
CA SER A 181 -2.80 8.60 7.29
C SER A 181 -1.98 8.66 6.01
N ILE A 182 -2.52 8.23 4.87
CA ILE A 182 -1.89 8.38 3.56
C ILE A 182 -1.76 9.86 3.19
N ASN A 183 -2.81 10.66 3.38
CA ASN A 183 -2.76 12.10 3.12
C ASN A 183 -1.66 12.77 3.93
N LYS A 184 -1.54 12.45 5.22
CA LYS A 184 -0.51 13.00 6.10
C LYS A 184 0.89 12.57 5.68
N LEU A 185 1.08 11.28 5.34
CA LEU A 185 2.36 10.73 4.92
C LEU A 185 2.91 11.49 3.71
N PHE A 186 2.10 11.68 2.68
CA PHE A 186 2.55 12.30 1.43
C PHE A 186 2.56 13.83 1.47
N LYS A 187 1.72 14.46 2.29
CA LYS A 187 1.78 15.91 2.53
C LYS A 187 3.13 16.34 3.13
N ASN A 188 3.76 15.49 3.94
CA ASN A 188 5.07 15.76 4.54
C ASN A 188 6.23 15.82 3.52
N VAL A 189 5.98 15.42 2.27
CA VAL A 189 6.94 15.46 1.16
C VAL A 189 6.40 16.25 -0.04
N ASP A 190 5.52 17.24 0.22
CA ASP A 190 4.96 18.15 -0.77
C ASP A 190 4.21 17.46 -1.93
N MET A 191 3.61 16.31 -1.64
CA MET A 191 2.72 15.59 -2.56
C MET A 191 1.27 15.69 -2.10
N THR A 192 0.33 15.75 -3.05
CA THR A 192 -1.10 15.92 -2.78
C THR A 192 -1.89 14.64 -3.06
N LEU A 193 -2.52 14.07 -2.03
CA LEU A 193 -3.57 13.08 -2.21
C LEU A 193 -4.80 13.79 -2.78
N TYR A 194 -5.07 13.60 -4.08
CA TYR A 194 -6.10 14.38 -4.76
C TYR A 194 -7.38 13.59 -5.05
N ASP A 195 -7.29 12.26 -5.13
CA ASP A 195 -8.46 11.43 -5.39
C ASP A 195 -8.35 10.06 -4.72
N ILE A 196 -9.50 9.46 -4.37
CA ILE A 196 -9.61 8.16 -3.72
C ILE A 196 -10.77 7.38 -4.33
N GLU A 197 -10.54 6.13 -4.69
CA GLU A 197 -11.56 5.16 -5.05
C GLU A 197 -11.65 4.05 -4.00
N LYS A 198 -12.87 3.69 -3.61
CA LYS A 198 -13.11 2.42 -2.89
C LYS A 198 -13.15 1.30 -3.91
N ILE A 199 -12.33 0.28 -3.73
CA ILE A 199 -12.20 -0.86 -4.65
C ILE A 199 -12.49 -2.17 -3.92
N ASN A 200 -13.08 -3.12 -4.61
CA ASN A 200 -13.47 -4.41 -4.02
C ASN A 200 -12.37 -5.45 -4.21
N VAL A 201 -11.20 -5.18 -3.60
CA VAL A 201 -10.05 -6.09 -3.56
C VAL A 201 -9.68 -6.30 -2.10
N HIS A 202 -9.24 -7.50 -1.74
CA HIS A 202 -8.82 -7.85 -0.39
C HIS A 202 -9.82 -7.43 0.72
N GLY A 203 -11.12 -7.66 0.50
CA GLY A 203 -12.18 -7.32 1.48
C GLY A 203 -12.54 -5.84 1.55
N GLY A 204 -12.12 -5.06 0.58
CA GLY A 204 -12.35 -3.61 0.48
C GLY A 204 -11.09 -2.80 0.75
N SER A 205 -10.63 -2.15 -0.29
CA SER A 205 -9.40 -1.35 -0.30
C SER A 205 -9.67 0.07 -0.78
N LEU A 206 -8.70 0.95 -0.52
CA LEU A 206 -8.65 2.27 -1.13
C LEU A 206 -7.60 2.28 -2.24
N ARG A 207 -7.95 2.82 -3.40
CA ARG A 207 -7.00 3.26 -4.42
C ARG A 207 -6.83 4.77 -4.27
N CYS A 208 -5.64 5.17 -3.84
CA CYS A 208 -5.27 6.54 -3.57
C CYS A 208 -4.46 7.09 -4.74
N TYR A 209 -4.86 8.24 -5.27
CA TYR A 209 -4.16 8.95 -6.34
C TYR A 209 -3.44 10.16 -5.76
N ILE A 210 -2.12 10.17 -5.86
CA ILE A 210 -1.25 11.17 -5.23
C ILE A 210 -0.44 11.86 -6.32
N LYS A 211 -0.48 13.18 -6.35
CA LYS A 211 0.23 14.00 -7.34
C LYS A 211 1.53 14.53 -6.75
N ASN A 212 2.61 14.46 -7.53
CA ASN A 212 3.88 15.10 -7.17
C ASN A 212 3.82 16.62 -7.43
N SER A 213 2.89 17.28 -6.73
CA SER A 213 2.61 18.71 -6.81
C SER A 213 1.74 19.15 -5.64
N VAL A 214 2.01 20.33 -5.09
CA VAL A 214 1.17 20.93 -4.02
C VAL A 214 -0.06 21.66 -4.54
N SER A 215 -0.10 21.98 -5.84
CA SER A 215 -1.16 22.79 -6.47
C SER A 215 -2.34 21.96 -6.99
N GLN A 216 -2.31 20.64 -6.85
CA GLN A 216 -3.36 19.76 -7.35
C GLN A 216 -4.67 19.93 -6.57
N LYS A 217 -5.77 20.21 -7.31
CA LYS A 217 -7.11 20.28 -6.70
C LYS A 217 -7.56 18.90 -6.21
N ILE A 218 -8.10 18.88 -5.00
CA ILE A 218 -8.65 17.66 -4.35
C ILE A 218 -10.07 17.45 -4.87
N THR A 219 -10.41 16.23 -5.30
CA THR A 219 -11.74 15.87 -5.76
C THR A 219 -12.76 15.87 -4.60
N PHE A 220 -14.04 16.09 -4.92
CA PHE A 220 -15.12 15.98 -3.93
C PHE A 220 -15.15 14.61 -3.24
N ARG A 221 -14.94 13.53 -4.00
CA ARG A 221 -14.86 12.15 -3.50
C ARG A 221 -13.76 11.97 -2.46
N CYS A 222 -12.57 12.47 -2.75
CA CYS A 222 -11.45 12.44 -1.81
C CYS A 222 -11.76 13.20 -0.53
N LYS A 223 -12.24 14.45 -0.65
CA LYS A 223 -12.62 15.28 0.50
C LYS A 223 -13.67 14.60 1.37
N LYS A 224 -14.72 14.02 0.76
CA LYS A 224 -15.77 13.30 1.47
C LYS A 224 -15.20 12.14 2.31
N ILE A 225 -14.32 11.29 1.73
CA ILE A 225 -13.71 10.16 2.45
C ILE A 225 -12.86 10.65 3.61
N LEU A 226 -12.02 11.68 3.40
CA LEU A 226 -11.18 12.26 4.47
C LEU A 226 -12.02 12.82 5.63
N ASP A 227 -13.13 13.49 5.33
CA ASP A 227 -14.00 14.08 6.35
C ASP A 227 -14.86 13.01 7.06
N ASP A 228 -15.31 11.97 6.34
CA ASP A 228 -15.99 10.83 6.95
C ASP A 228 -15.10 10.08 7.95
N GLU A 229 -13.84 9.86 7.62
CA GLU A 229 -12.87 9.26 8.54
C GLU A 229 -12.61 10.12 9.79
N LYS A 230 -12.56 11.46 9.65
CA LYS A 230 -12.40 12.34 10.82
C LYS A 230 -13.51 12.16 11.83
N ARG A 231 -14.74 11.88 11.37
CA ARG A 231 -15.90 11.63 12.23
C ARG A 231 -15.93 10.21 12.78
N ASN A 232 -15.69 9.21 11.93
CA ASN A 232 -15.99 7.81 12.22
C ASN A 232 -14.77 7.00 12.66
N LEU A 233 -13.54 7.33 12.21
CA LEU A 233 -12.32 6.63 12.57
C LEU A 233 -11.64 7.35 13.75
N SER A 234 -12.16 7.12 14.95
CA SER A 234 -11.71 7.75 16.20
C SER A 234 -11.12 6.74 17.17
N ILE A 235 -10.53 7.22 18.27
CA ILE A 235 -10.08 6.37 19.37
C ILE A 235 -11.25 5.60 20.01
N ASN A 236 -12.43 6.20 20.03
CA ASN A 236 -13.62 5.54 20.58
C ASN A 236 -14.11 4.41 19.66
N ALA A 237 -14.08 4.61 18.33
CA ALA A 237 -14.35 3.54 17.36
C ALA A 237 -13.35 2.38 17.52
N PHE A 238 -12.07 2.69 17.72
CA PHE A 238 -11.06 1.66 17.96
C PHE A 238 -11.26 0.94 19.32
N LYS A 239 -11.62 1.65 20.39
CA LYS A 239 -11.98 1.03 21.68
C LYS A 239 -13.21 0.14 21.54
N PHE A 240 -14.25 0.61 20.85
CA PHE A 240 -15.44 -0.18 20.57
C PHE A 240 -15.10 -1.48 19.82
N TYR A 241 -14.28 -1.37 18.76
CA TYR A 241 -13.78 -2.54 18.03
C TYR A 241 -13.07 -3.54 18.95
N VAL A 242 -12.13 -3.08 19.79
CA VAL A 242 -11.39 -3.95 20.71
C VAL A 242 -12.33 -4.68 21.67
N ASN A 243 -13.29 -3.98 22.27
CA ASN A 243 -14.27 -4.57 23.19
C ASN A 243 -15.17 -5.58 22.47
N SER A 244 -15.64 -5.26 21.26
CA SER A 244 -16.50 -6.14 20.47
C SER A 244 -15.75 -7.42 20.03
N VAL A 245 -14.48 -7.31 19.64
CA VAL A 245 -13.62 -8.45 19.31
C VAL A 245 -13.35 -9.29 20.55
N ALA A 246 -13.07 -8.68 21.71
CA ALA A 246 -12.85 -9.40 22.96
C ALA A 246 -14.11 -10.19 23.37
N HIS A 247 -15.28 -9.64 23.19
CA HIS A 247 -16.55 -10.33 23.46
C HIS A 247 -16.79 -11.54 22.53
N LYS A 248 -16.54 -11.37 21.21
CA LYS A 248 -16.57 -12.48 20.26
C LYS A 248 -15.56 -13.58 20.58
N LYS A 249 -14.40 -13.26 21.17
CA LYS A 249 -13.37 -14.21 21.57
C LYS A 249 -13.73 -15.11 22.72
N MET A 250 -14.50 -14.62 23.69
CA MET A 250 -15.00 -15.48 24.78
C MET A 250 -15.82 -16.64 24.23
N THR A 251 -16.34 -16.50 22.99
CA THR A 251 -17.06 -17.54 22.26
C THR A 251 -16.18 -18.47 21.42
N ILE A 252 -14.91 -18.10 21.09
CA ILE A 252 -14.08 -18.80 20.07
C ILE A 252 -12.73 -19.35 20.62
N ASN A 253 -12.43 -19.22 21.89
CA ASN A 253 -11.26 -19.81 22.57
C ASN A 253 -9.86 -19.55 21.92
N GLN A 254 -9.63 -18.38 21.34
CA GLN A 254 -8.31 -17.98 20.74
C GLN A 254 -7.66 -16.79 21.45
N SER A 255 -6.36 -16.84 21.72
CA SER A 255 -5.58 -15.82 22.45
C SER A 255 -5.05 -14.70 21.53
N PHE A 256 -5.77 -13.62 21.38
CA PHE A 256 -5.35 -12.37 20.71
C PHE A 256 -5.31 -11.21 21.73
N TRP A 257 -4.28 -10.37 21.71
CA TRP A 257 -4.21 -9.18 22.57
C TRP A 257 -4.11 -7.91 21.71
N ILE A 258 -5.11 -7.04 21.79
CA ILE A 258 -5.10 -5.71 21.20
C ILE A 258 -4.96 -4.70 22.33
N THR A 259 -3.91 -3.90 22.32
CA THR A 259 -3.66 -2.87 23.34
C THR A 259 -3.68 -1.48 22.71
N ILE A 260 -4.39 -0.54 23.35
CA ILE A 260 -4.51 0.85 22.89
C ILE A 260 -3.48 1.69 23.63
N PHE A 261 -2.52 2.29 22.91
CA PHE A 261 -1.57 3.28 23.44
C PHE A 261 -1.72 4.64 22.76
N GLY A 262 -1.52 5.70 23.55
CA GLY A 262 -1.85 7.08 23.18
C GLY A 262 -0.86 7.82 22.29
N LYS A 263 0.30 7.27 21.94
CA LYS A 263 1.30 7.90 21.05
C LYS A 263 1.96 6.81 20.20
N ALA A 264 1.69 6.80 18.90
CA ALA A 264 2.55 6.22 17.89
C ALA A 264 3.08 7.37 17.04
N ALA A 265 4.38 7.43 16.82
CA ALA A 265 5.00 8.43 15.97
C ALA A 265 4.96 7.93 14.51
N LEU A 266 4.30 8.67 13.65
CA LEU A 266 4.58 8.76 12.23
C LEU A 266 5.28 10.07 11.98
#